data_2c738ee8df2290b045a6d220fc4fa4f5
#
_entry.id   2c738ee8df2290b045a6d220fc4fa4f5
#
_cell.length_a   1.000
_cell.length_b   1.000
_cell.length_c   1.000
_cell.angle_alpha   90.00
_cell.angle_beta   90.00
_cell.angle_gamma   90.00
#
_symmetry.space_group_name_H-M   'P 1'
#
loop_
_entity.id
_entity.type
_entity.pdbx_description
1 polymer ?
#
loop_
_entity_poly.entity_id
_entity_poly.type
_entity_poly.pdbx_seq_one_letter_code
_entity_poly.pdbx_strand_id
1 'polypeptide(L)'
;MNKRSKLIVCGIAVIAVLCMALPVLFHGTSNECKITSVSAADSRNHSVDTYTVEQDKKKCSVSFSDTAVIDTAFTAEVSTDEPYIIELTVRDSQLPEYREIKDENVAMNTAQTAAKYNADDSVMKRVVYPQNRQLHFSVTTQYKENVSGFIGYSSIKVIPVSKSKEYKLVTSPDKTVEFIIKADDFSKEETDKLSAWSEDLQLYRQQLYQLTGERQPYDGKTIFDFTEQIDYYGLAGNPIFMNSSNLTKDLSTDKSVCIWKYIHEMSHTFDGIEGSYIGNTWNFDSELFANLKMLYVMENNGLSFQDSSEKGADAYLKYSAGNTLKNGIYSSDGFLYLLICRLREVQPDYWNSLQAVFSNAHDSFNETESSTASERFINFFSLLHQELGVNILSAFSDAEKKAVINKYGNEITYLFD
;
A
#
# COMPACT_ATOMS: atom_id res chain seq x y z
N MET A 1 38.34 45.71 17.34
CA MET A 1 37.73 44.38 17.31
C MET A 1 37.68 43.81 18.72
N ASN A 2 36.50 43.65 19.25
CA ASN A 2 36.22 43.49 20.67
C ASN A 2 36.42 42.04 21.11
N LYS A 3 37.15 41.80 22.18
CA LYS A 3 37.47 40.47 22.73
C LYS A 3 36.25 39.57 23.10
N ARG A 4 35.05 40.13 23.08
CA ARG A 4 33.80 39.41 23.37
C ARG A 4 33.26 38.58 22.20
N SER A 5 33.66 38.86 20.96
CA SER A 5 33.18 38.14 19.78
C SER A 5 33.92 36.81 19.55
N LYS A 6 35.08 36.58 20.17
CA LYS A 6 35.84 35.32 20.01
C LYS A 6 35.39 34.21 20.97
N LEU A 7 34.73 34.55 22.08
CA LEU A 7 34.25 33.54 23.03
C LEU A 7 32.94 32.86 22.60
N ILE A 8 32.12 33.52 21.79
CA ILE A 8 30.83 32.98 21.33
C ILE A 8 31.02 31.92 20.19
N VAL A 9 32.05 32.12 19.36
CA VAL A 9 32.35 31.19 18.24
C VAL A 9 32.94 29.85 18.74
N CYS A 10 33.72 29.86 19.84
CA CYS A 10 34.22 28.60 20.42
C CYS A 10 33.14 27.80 21.17
N GLY A 11 32.12 28.48 21.75
CA GLY A 11 31.05 27.79 22.47
C GLY A 11 30.10 27.01 21.53
N ILE A 12 29.82 27.57 20.35
CA ILE A 12 28.94 26.90 19.37
C ILE A 12 29.63 25.72 18.70
N ALA A 13 30.93 25.76 18.48
CA ALA A 13 31.69 24.64 17.90
C ALA A 13 31.78 23.44 18.86
N VAL A 14 31.85 23.67 20.17
CA VAL A 14 31.91 22.59 21.17
C VAL A 14 30.54 21.93 21.36
N ILE A 15 29.44 22.68 21.26
CA ILE A 15 28.09 22.12 21.33
C ILE A 15 27.76 21.32 20.07
N ALA A 16 28.18 21.77 18.88
CA ALA A 16 27.98 21.03 17.63
C ALA A 16 28.79 19.73 17.58
N VAL A 17 30.00 19.68 18.17
CA VAL A 17 30.81 18.43 18.24
C VAL A 17 30.26 17.46 19.29
N LEU A 18 29.69 17.97 20.38
CA LEU A 18 29.01 17.10 21.38
C LEU A 18 27.68 16.53 20.87
N CYS A 19 26.96 17.24 20.00
CA CYS A 19 25.74 16.71 19.39
C CYS A 19 26.03 15.68 18.27
N MET A 20 27.19 15.69 17.64
CA MET A 20 27.58 14.67 16.63
C MET A 20 28.25 13.43 17.21
N ALA A 21 28.69 13.44 18.48
CA ALA A 21 29.32 12.31 19.14
C ALA A 21 28.36 11.45 19.98
N LEU A 22 27.11 11.87 20.15
CA LEU A 22 26.11 11.14 20.94
C LEU A 22 25.33 10.01 20.22
N PRO A 23 25.30 9.89 18.88
CA PRO A 23 24.65 8.74 18.27
C PRO A 23 25.45 7.43 18.29
N VAL A 24 26.71 7.43 18.72
CA VAL A 24 27.59 6.24 18.59
C VAL A 24 27.67 5.40 19.88
N LEU A 25 27.08 5.83 20.97
CA LEU A 25 27.23 5.13 22.27
C LEU A 25 26.00 4.35 22.77
N PHE A 26 24.94 4.25 21.98
CA PHE A 26 23.78 3.40 22.29
C PHE A 26 23.58 2.26 21.28
N HIS A 27 24.65 1.54 20.93
CA HIS A 27 24.54 0.17 20.44
C HIS A 27 24.61 -0.79 21.64
N GLY A 28 23.75 -0.58 22.60
CA GLY A 28 23.42 -1.58 23.60
C GLY A 28 22.43 -2.55 22.96
N THR A 29 22.83 -3.79 22.88
CA THR A 29 22.07 -4.98 22.50
C THR A 29 20.77 -5.14 23.28
N SER A 30 19.74 -4.40 22.96
CA SER A 30 18.39 -4.74 23.39
C SER A 30 17.45 -4.66 22.20
N ASN A 31 17.20 -5.78 21.67
CA ASN A 31 16.56 -6.13 20.42
C ASN A 31 15.05 -6.10 20.49
N GLU A 32 14.45 -5.29 21.33
CA GLU A 32 13.05 -5.52 21.57
C GLU A 32 12.32 -4.20 21.57
N CYS A 33 11.04 -4.25 21.63
CA CYS A 33 10.14 -3.12 21.57
C CYS A 33 10.36 -2.13 22.71
N LYS A 34 10.37 -0.86 22.41
CA LYS A 34 10.28 0.21 23.39
C LYS A 34 9.08 1.09 23.02
N ILE A 35 8.04 1.09 23.84
CA ILE A 35 6.94 2.03 23.68
C ILE A 35 7.42 3.42 24.08
N THR A 36 7.39 4.34 23.14
CA THR A 36 7.86 5.71 23.29
C THR A 36 6.74 6.70 23.59
N SER A 37 5.51 6.37 23.23
CA SER A 37 4.35 7.17 23.61
C SER A 37 3.09 6.32 23.72
N VAL A 38 2.17 6.79 24.55
CA VAL A 38 0.80 6.30 24.67
C VAL A 38 -0.11 7.52 24.71
N SER A 39 -1.15 7.54 23.90
CA SER A 39 -2.25 8.48 24.05
C SER A 39 -3.57 7.72 24.16
N ALA A 40 -4.48 8.19 24.99
CA ALA A 40 -5.76 7.55 25.19
C ALA A 40 -6.87 8.59 25.30
N ALA A 41 -8.06 8.25 24.82
CA ALA A 41 -9.23 9.10 24.89
C ALA A 41 -10.44 8.36 25.47
N ASP A 42 -11.30 9.11 26.15
CA ASP A 42 -12.61 8.63 26.63
C ASP A 42 -13.68 8.73 25.53
N SER A 43 -14.87 8.24 25.81
CA SER A 43 -16.03 8.31 24.90
C SER A 43 -16.50 9.71 24.53
N ARG A 44 -15.94 10.76 25.14
CA ARG A 44 -16.18 12.17 24.85
C ARG A 44 -14.99 12.83 24.17
N ASN A 45 -14.02 12.03 23.76
CA ASN A 45 -12.76 12.47 23.15
C ASN A 45 -11.90 13.34 24.09
N HIS A 46 -12.01 13.13 25.41
CA HIS A 46 -11.12 13.77 26.38
C HIS A 46 -9.89 12.89 26.57
N SER A 47 -8.72 13.51 26.73
CA SER A 47 -7.49 12.81 27.06
C SER A 47 -7.61 12.05 28.38
N VAL A 48 -7.16 10.81 28.39
CA VAL A 48 -7.10 9.96 29.59
C VAL A 48 -5.65 9.87 30.04
N ASP A 49 -5.34 10.57 31.13
CA ASP A 49 -3.96 10.67 31.65
C ASP A 49 -3.69 9.66 32.80
N THR A 50 -4.73 8.94 33.25
CA THR A 50 -4.63 7.98 34.36
C THR A 50 -4.31 6.57 33.84
N TYR A 51 -3.09 6.38 33.37
CA TYR A 51 -2.60 5.07 32.96
C TYR A 51 -1.17 4.83 33.47
N THR A 52 -0.78 3.57 33.53
CA THR A 52 0.57 3.13 33.87
C THR A 52 1.21 2.40 32.70
N VAL A 53 2.42 2.77 32.33
CA VAL A 53 3.25 2.05 31.36
C VAL A 53 4.40 1.39 32.10
N GLU A 54 4.48 0.05 32.02
CA GLU A 54 5.59 -0.72 32.53
C GLU A 54 6.32 -1.36 31.34
N GLN A 55 7.62 -1.19 31.29
CA GLN A 55 8.43 -1.68 30.18
C GLN A 55 9.64 -2.44 30.70
N ASP A 56 9.85 -3.62 30.15
CA ASP A 56 11.11 -4.36 30.27
C ASP A 56 11.67 -4.67 28.86
N LYS A 57 12.75 -5.45 28.79
CA LYS A 57 13.42 -5.78 27.53
C LYS A 57 12.55 -6.55 26.52
N LYS A 58 11.43 -7.15 26.94
CA LYS A 58 10.67 -8.13 26.13
C LYS A 58 9.21 -7.80 26.02
N LYS A 59 8.69 -6.99 26.88
CA LYS A 59 7.26 -6.69 26.93
C LYS A 59 7.00 -5.34 27.55
N CYS A 60 5.94 -4.74 27.10
CA CYS A 60 5.38 -3.53 27.70
C CYS A 60 3.98 -3.83 28.19
N SER A 61 3.56 -3.14 29.23
CA SER A 61 2.18 -3.16 29.68
C SER A 61 1.63 -1.76 29.83
N VAL A 62 0.36 -1.59 29.45
CA VAL A 62 -0.40 -0.37 29.68
C VAL A 62 -1.65 -0.72 30.42
N SER A 63 -1.97 0.03 31.45
CA SER A 63 -3.16 -0.18 32.27
C SER A 63 -3.89 1.14 32.46
N PHE A 64 -5.21 1.11 32.28
CA PHE A 64 -6.11 2.22 32.53
C PHE A 64 -7.01 1.84 33.71
N SER A 65 -7.33 2.80 34.57
CA SER A 65 -8.22 2.61 35.73
C SER A 65 -9.31 3.68 35.74
N ASP A 66 -10.48 3.28 36.11
CA ASP A 66 -11.64 4.13 36.44
C ASP A 66 -12.19 5.04 35.32
N THR A 67 -11.79 4.84 34.07
CA THR A 67 -12.24 5.65 32.94
C THR A 67 -12.64 4.76 31.77
N ALA A 68 -13.73 5.08 31.10
CA ALA A 68 -14.09 4.45 29.83
C ALA A 68 -13.10 4.90 28.75
N VAL A 69 -12.27 4.00 28.27
CA VAL A 69 -11.31 4.24 27.21
C VAL A 69 -11.83 3.62 25.93
N ILE A 70 -11.94 4.41 24.88
CA ILE A 70 -12.38 3.94 23.57
C ILE A 70 -11.24 3.83 22.58
N ASP A 71 -10.27 4.74 22.67
CA ASP A 71 -9.16 4.82 21.75
C ASP A 71 -7.82 4.89 22.50
N THR A 72 -6.86 4.12 22.04
CA THR A 72 -5.49 4.15 22.55
C THR A 72 -4.52 4.05 21.40
N ALA A 73 -3.62 5.02 21.29
CA ALA A 73 -2.56 5.03 20.29
C ALA A 73 -1.21 4.73 20.95
N PHE A 74 -0.40 3.96 20.26
CA PHE A 74 0.93 3.53 20.70
C PHE A 74 1.95 3.87 19.64
N THR A 75 3.12 4.31 20.10
CA THR A 75 4.32 4.41 19.26
C THR A 75 5.41 3.54 19.87
N ALA A 76 6.04 2.72 19.05
CA ALA A 76 7.13 1.84 19.49
C ALA A 76 8.32 1.96 18.54
N GLU A 77 9.54 2.00 19.11
CA GLU A 77 10.78 1.88 18.36
C GLU A 77 11.12 0.40 18.17
N VAL A 78 11.59 0.05 16.96
CA VAL A 78 11.97 -1.32 16.59
C VAL A 78 13.36 -1.36 15.97
N SER A 79 13.97 -2.55 15.95
CA SER A 79 15.38 -2.71 15.57
C SER A 79 15.62 -2.85 14.07
N THR A 80 14.61 -3.27 13.31
CA THR A 80 14.69 -3.53 11.84
C THR A 80 13.51 -2.92 11.12
N ASP A 81 13.58 -2.84 9.80
CA ASP A 81 12.50 -2.37 8.94
C ASP A 81 11.68 -3.54 8.33
N GLU A 82 11.78 -4.74 8.93
CA GLU A 82 10.90 -5.85 8.58
C GLU A 82 9.52 -5.68 9.23
N PRO A 83 8.46 -6.34 8.73
CA PRO A 83 7.17 -6.38 9.40
C PRO A 83 7.24 -7.01 10.79
N TYR A 84 6.40 -6.54 11.69
CA TYR A 84 6.33 -7.00 13.07
C TYR A 84 4.94 -7.52 13.42
N ILE A 85 4.87 -8.46 14.34
CA ILE A 85 3.63 -8.91 14.96
C ILE A 85 3.47 -8.18 16.28
N ILE A 86 2.37 -7.48 16.45
CA ILE A 86 1.92 -6.99 17.75
C ILE A 86 1.07 -8.08 18.36
N GLU A 87 1.39 -8.46 19.59
CA GLU A 87 0.54 -9.29 20.43
C GLU A 87 0.15 -8.48 21.67
N LEU A 88 -1.13 -8.13 21.77
CA LEU A 88 -1.72 -7.45 22.92
C LEU A 88 -2.48 -8.46 23.76
N THR A 89 -2.11 -8.59 25.04
CA THR A 89 -2.85 -9.40 26.00
C THR A 89 -3.73 -8.48 26.85
N VAL A 90 -5.02 -8.67 26.78
CA VAL A 90 -5.98 -7.93 27.60
C VAL A 90 -5.96 -8.51 29.00
N ARG A 91 -5.66 -7.69 29.99
CA ARG A 91 -5.70 -8.07 31.41
C ARG A 91 -7.11 -7.91 31.98
N ASP A 92 -7.74 -6.81 31.63
CA ASP A 92 -9.04 -6.44 32.15
C ASP A 92 -9.79 -5.60 31.12
N SER A 93 -11.04 -5.93 30.88
CA SER A 93 -11.90 -5.16 29.98
C SER A 93 -13.34 -5.27 30.41
N GLN A 94 -14.04 -4.14 30.46
CA GLN A 94 -15.48 -4.12 30.74
C GLN A 94 -16.26 -3.91 29.45
N LEU A 95 -16.95 -4.98 29.05
CA LEU A 95 -18.05 -4.98 28.09
C LEU A 95 -17.87 -4.16 26.78
N PRO A 96 -16.73 -4.15 26.11
CA PRO A 96 -16.69 -3.64 24.74
C PRO A 96 -17.53 -4.57 23.84
N GLU A 97 -18.09 -4.02 22.79
CA GLU A 97 -18.77 -4.80 21.77
C GLU A 97 -17.74 -5.49 20.87
N TYR A 98 -16.74 -4.73 20.45
CA TYR A 98 -15.55 -5.23 19.76
C TYR A 98 -14.35 -4.29 19.96
N ARG A 99 -13.19 -4.76 19.56
CA ARG A 99 -11.93 -4.02 19.55
C ARG A 99 -11.29 -4.12 18.16
N GLU A 100 -10.59 -3.09 17.76
CA GLU A 100 -9.87 -3.08 16.51
C GLU A 100 -8.41 -2.65 16.75
N ILE A 101 -7.46 -3.31 16.11
CA ILE A 101 -6.08 -2.82 16.00
C ILE A 101 -5.90 -2.26 14.61
N LYS A 102 -5.47 -1.00 14.52
CA LYS A 102 -5.16 -0.32 13.26
C LYS A 102 -3.67 0.00 13.21
N ASP A 103 -3.04 -0.31 12.11
CA ASP A 103 -1.69 0.16 11.79
C ASP A 103 -1.79 1.54 11.15
N GLU A 104 -1.25 2.56 11.81
CA GLU A 104 -1.32 3.95 11.35
C GLU A 104 -0.25 4.27 10.29
N ASN A 105 0.73 3.38 10.09
CA ASN A 105 1.76 3.52 9.04
C ASN A 105 1.26 2.98 7.68
N VAL A 106 0.16 2.26 7.66
CA VAL A 106 -0.36 1.68 6.42
C VAL A 106 -1.02 2.74 5.57
N ALA A 107 -0.45 2.96 4.38
CA ALA A 107 -1.00 3.89 3.40
C ALA A 107 -2.16 3.24 2.63
N MET A 108 -3.38 3.37 3.14
CA MET A 108 -4.59 2.83 2.50
C MET A 108 -5.85 3.59 2.87
N ASN A 109 -6.92 3.29 2.15
CA ASN A 109 -8.26 3.74 2.47
C ASN A 109 -8.70 3.10 3.79
N THR A 110 -8.85 3.88 4.82
CA THR A 110 -8.82 3.56 6.24
C THR A 110 -9.87 2.58 6.75
N ALA A 111 -10.94 2.33 6.00
CA ALA A 111 -12.04 1.48 6.46
C ALA A 111 -11.71 -0.02 6.52
N GLN A 112 -10.59 -0.46 5.95
CA GLN A 112 -10.27 -1.87 5.75
C GLN A 112 -8.93 -2.29 6.39
N THR A 113 -8.25 -1.38 7.07
CA THR A 113 -6.92 -1.63 7.66
C THR A 113 -6.98 -2.04 9.12
N ALA A 114 -8.15 -2.12 9.73
CA ALA A 114 -8.32 -2.48 11.12
C ALA A 114 -8.73 -3.95 11.27
N ALA A 115 -7.92 -4.74 11.98
CA ALA A 115 -8.29 -6.08 12.38
C ALA A 115 -9.27 -6.03 13.55
N LYS A 116 -10.42 -6.70 13.40
CA LYS A 116 -11.49 -6.74 14.40
C LYS A 116 -11.37 -7.96 15.30
N TYR A 117 -11.58 -7.75 16.59
CA TYR A 117 -11.54 -8.78 17.63
C TYR A 117 -12.83 -8.74 18.43
N ASN A 118 -13.35 -9.93 18.77
CA ASN A 118 -14.53 -10.02 19.63
C ASN A 118 -14.24 -9.54 21.06
N ALA A 119 -15.27 -9.16 21.76
CA ALA A 119 -15.16 -8.71 23.16
C ALA A 119 -14.52 -9.75 24.09
N ASP A 120 -14.71 -11.04 23.80
CA ASP A 120 -14.22 -12.16 24.60
C ASP A 120 -12.77 -12.55 24.28
N ASP A 121 -12.16 -11.99 23.22
CA ASP A 121 -10.79 -12.30 22.86
C ASP A 121 -9.82 -11.71 23.90
N SER A 122 -9.09 -12.57 24.57
CA SER A 122 -8.10 -12.17 25.58
C SER A 122 -6.74 -11.79 24.98
N VAL A 123 -6.49 -12.20 23.74
CA VAL A 123 -5.26 -11.91 23.01
C VAL A 123 -5.63 -11.41 21.62
N MET A 124 -5.03 -10.30 21.24
CA MET A 124 -5.17 -9.71 19.90
C MET A 124 -3.81 -9.72 19.22
N LYS A 125 -3.76 -10.15 17.96
CA LYS A 125 -2.52 -10.18 17.17
C LYS A 125 -2.75 -9.54 15.82
N ARG A 126 -1.76 -8.75 15.40
CA ARG A 126 -1.74 -8.17 14.06
C ARG A 126 -0.33 -8.00 13.56
N VAL A 127 -0.14 -8.19 12.25
CA VAL A 127 1.07 -7.75 11.56
C VAL A 127 0.99 -6.24 11.33
N VAL A 128 2.08 -5.54 11.65
CA VAL A 128 2.23 -4.10 11.51
C VAL A 128 3.54 -3.77 10.82
N TYR A 129 3.57 -2.61 10.18
CA TYR A 129 4.65 -2.21 9.28
C TYR A 129 5.38 -1.00 9.86
N PRO A 130 6.70 -1.10 10.13
CA PRO A 130 7.45 0.04 10.60
C PRO A 130 7.67 1.05 9.47
N GLN A 131 7.64 2.32 9.84
CA GLN A 131 8.13 3.41 9.01
C GLN A 131 9.30 4.07 9.74
N ASN A 132 10.48 4.09 9.14
CA ASN A 132 11.70 4.61 9.79
C ASN A 132 11.97 3.97 11.16
N ARG A 133 11.76 2.65 11.28
CA ARG A 133 11.85 1.89 12.54
C ARG A 133 10.92 2.36 13.65
N GLN A 134 9.83 3.00 13.27
CA GLN A 134 8.77 3.38 14.19
C GLN A 134 7.49 2.64 13.82
N LEU A 135 6.88 2.02 14.79
CA LEU A 135 5.55 1.46 14.68
C LEU A 135 4.55 2.45 15.28
N HIS A 136 3.51 2.76 14.53
CA HIS A 136 2.38 3.56 14.99
C HIS A 136 1.12 2.73 14.86
N PHE A 137 0.50 2.38 15.97
CA PHE A 137 -0.72 1.59 15.96
C PHE A 137 -1.71 2.08 17.00
N SER A 138 -2.97 1.88 16.73
CA SER A 138 -4.05 2.22 17.64
C SER A 138 -4.95 1.04 17.94
N VAL A 139 -5.56 1.07 19.09
CA VAL A 139 -6.62 0.14 19.51
C VAL A 139 -7.86 0.96 19.76
N THR A 140 -8.88 0.72 18.96
CA THR A 140 -10.20 1.34 19.08
C THR A 140 -11.18 0.33 19.67
N THR A 141 -12.02 0.77 20.60
CA THR A 141 -13.03 -0.07 21.21
C THR A 141 -14.41 0.52 21.04
N GLN A 142 -15.37 -0.32 20.73
CA GLN A 142 -16.78 0.04 20.73
C GLN A 142 -17.49 -0.59 21.91
N TYR A 143 -18.09 0.23 22.74
CA TYR A 143 -18.91 -0.21 23.86
C TYR A 143 -20.39 -0.25 23.49
N LYS A 144 -21.15 -1.13 24.18
CA LYS A 144 -22.61 -1.13 24.10
C LYS A 144 -23.15 0.19 24.65
N GLU A 145 -24.28 0.64 24.09
CA GLU A 145 -24.96 1.85 24.57
C GLU A 145 -25.12 1.83 26.09
N ASN A 146 -24.85 2.96 26.73
CA ASN A 146 -25.00 3.19 28.16
C ASN A 146 -24.11 2.34 29.10
N VAL A 147 -23.07 1.74 28.59
CA VAL A 147 -22.06 1.03 29.40
C VAL A 147 -20.78 1.83 29.44
N SER A 148 -20.33 2.16 30.63
CA SER A 148 -18.96 2.63 30.85
C SER A 148 -18.04 1.42 30.98
N GLY A 149 -16.84 1.51 30.45
CA GLY A 149 -15.87 0.44 30.53
C GLY A 149 -14.45 0.97 30.52
N PHE A 150 -13.51 0.06 30.70
CA PHE A 150 -12.09 0.34 30.56
C PHE A 150 -11.38 -0.83 29.91
N ILE A 151 -10.16 -0.60 29.40
CA ILE A 151 -9.28 -1.64 28.88
C ILE A 151 -7.95 -1.58 29.62
N GLY A 152 -7.51 -2.73 30.10
CA GLY A 152 -6.18 -2.93 30.62
C GLY A 152 -5.43 -3.97 29.81
N TYR A 153 -4.20 -3.66 29.42
CA TYR A 153 -3.31 -4.59 28.71
C TYR A 153 -2.26 -5.09 29.67
N SER A 154 -2.14 -6.41 29.85
CA SER A 154 -1.12 -7.02 30.69
C SER A 154 0.23 -7.06 30.01
N SER A 155 0.26 -7.13 28.68
CA SER A 155 1.48 -7.10 27.91
C SER A 155 1.23 -6.67 26.46
N ILE A 156 2.23 -6.01 25.91
CA ILE A 156 2.37 -5.75 24.49
C ILE A 156 3.68 -6.39 24.07
N LYS A 157 3.62 -7.36 23.14
CA LYS A 157 4.82 -7.95 22.56
C LYS A 157 4.93 -7.48 21.12
N VAL A 158 6.13 -7.17 20.70
CA VAL A 158 6.47 -6.82 19.33
C VAL A 158 7.54 -7.78 18.84
N ILE A 159 7.18 -8.60 17.88
CA ILE A 159 7.97 -9.73 17.41
C ILE A 159 8.24 -9.56 15.93
N PRO A 160 9.51 -9.53 15.45
CA PRO A 160 9.80 -9.55 14.03
C PRO A 160 9.14 -10.76 13.35
N VAL A 161 8.53 -10.59 12.18
CA VAL A 161 7.89 -11.71 11.46
C VAL A 161 8.90 -12.82 11.18
N SER A 162 10.16 -12.47 10.87
CA SER A 162 11.25 -13.44 10.66
C SER A 162 11.57 -14.31 11.88
N LYS A 163 11.15 -13.92 13.08
CA LYS A 163 11.34 -14.67 14.34
C LYS A 163 10.07 -15.39 14.79
N SER A 164 8.97 -15.21 14.09
CA SER A 164 7.72 -15.88 14.40
C SER A 164 7.73 -17.35 13.99
N LYS A 165 6.92 -18.16 14.69
CA LYS A 165 6.56 -19.50 14.24
C LYS A 165 5.18 -19.53 13.59
N GLU A 166 4.35 -18.54 13.88
CA GLU A 166 2.97 -18.43 13.42
C GLU A 166 2.87 -17.78 12.04
N TYR A 167 3.84 -16.92 11.69
CA TYR A 167 3.89 -16.22 10.42
C TYR A 167 5.21 -16.51 9.71
N LYS A 168 5.18 -16.47 8.38
CA LYS A 168 6.35 -16.60 7.53
C LYS A 168 6.48 -15.39 6.63
N LEU A 169 7.71 -14.94 6.47
CA LEU A 169 8.11 -13.96 5.46
C LEU A 169 8.82 -14.70 4.33
N VAL A 170 8.28 -14.60 3.10
CA VAL A 170 8.90 -15.09 1.87
C VAL A 170 9.35 -13.87 1.08
N THR A 171 10.64 -13.79 0.80
CA THR A 171 11.25 -12.57 0.25
C THR A 171 11.95 -12.89 -1.07
N SER A 172 11.80 -12.02 -2.07
CA SER A 172 12.56 -12.12 -3.32
C SER A 172 14.07 -11.96 -3.09
N PRO A 173 14.93 -12.46 -4.00
CA PRO A 173 16.39 -12.35 -3.88
C PRO A 173 16.90 -10.92 -3.67
N ASP A 174 16.30 -9.93 -4.33
CA ASP A 174 16.65 -8.51 -4.19
C ASP A 174 15.92 -7.79 -3.03
N LYS A 175 15.02 -8.51 -2.32
CA LYS A 175 14.22 -8.01 -1.20
C LYS A 175 13.24 -6.90 -1.55
N THR A 176 12.85 -6.76 -2.80
CA THR A 176 11.86 -5.76 -3.24
C THR A 176 10.44 -6.27 -3.24
N VAL A 177 10.24 -7.61 -3.19
CA VAL A 177 8.93 -8.24 -3.09
C VAL A 177 8.91 -9.18 -1.89
N GLU A 178 7.92 -9.02 -1.03
CA GLU A 178 7.74 -9.80 0.19
C GLU A 178 6.31 -10.35 0.26
N PHE A 179 6.18 -11.60 0.73
CA PHE A 179 4.91 -12.23 1.06
C PHE A 179 4.87 -12.53 2.55
N ILE A 180 3.79 -12.15 3.22
CA ILE A 180 3.55 -12.48 4.61
C ILE A 180 2.36 -13.42 4.67
N ILE A 181 2.58 -14.62 5.20
CA ILE A 181 1.58 -15.68 5.28
C ILE A 181 1.50 -16.26 6.70
N LYS A 182 0.35 -16.82 7.07
CA LYS A 182 0.24 -17.65 8.27
C LYS A 182 0.92 -19.00 8.02
N ALA A 183 1.81 -19.40 8.92
CA ALA A 183 2.67 -20.56 8.70
C ALA A 183 1.90 -21.88 8.57
N ASP A 184 0.80 -22.00 9.32
CA ASP A 184 -0.01 -23.23 9.37
C ASP A 184 -0.98 -23.35 8.18
N ASP A 185 -1.22 -22.26 7.44
CA ASP A 185 -2.12 -22.28 6.29
C ASP A 185 -1.45 -22.82 5.02
N PHE A 186 -0.11 -22.97 5.00
CA PHE A 186 0.66 -23.32 3.82
C PHE A 186 1.67 -24.43 4.07
N SER A 187 1.66 -25.41 3.21
CA SER A 187 2.68 -26.47 3.17
C SER A 187 4.06 -25.92 2.79
N LYS A 188 5.10 -26.74 2.98
CA LYS A 188 6.45 -26.40 2.50
C LYS A 188 6.48 -26.22 0.98
N GLU A 189 5.78 -27.10 0.22
CA GLU A 189 5.72 -27.02 -1.24
C GLU A 189 5.09 -25.71 -1.72
N GLU A 190 3.98 -25.27 -1.11
CA GLU A 190 3.35 -23.98 -1.42
C GLU A 190 4.25 -22.79 -1.07
N THR A 191 4.99 -22.87 0.05
CA THR A 191 5.98 -21.86 0.42
C THR A 191 7.12 -21.79 -0.60
N ASP A 192 7.61 -22.94 -1.10
CA ASP A 192 8.66 -23.02 -2.12
C ASP A 192 8.15 -22.43 -3.46
N LYS A 193 6.86 -22.66 -3.81
CA LYS A 193 6.21 -22.01 -4.98
C LYS A 193 6.15 -20.49 -4.81
N LEU A 194 5.78 -20.00 -3.62
CA LEU A 194 5.76 -18.54 -3.36
C LEU A 194 7.15 -17.91 -3.51
N SER A 195 8.21 -18.62 -3.11
CA SER A 195 9.58 -18.15 -3.33
C SER A 195 9.87 -17.97 -4.83
N ALA A 196 9.52 -18.96 -5.64
CA ALA A 196 9.66 -18.85 -7.10
C ALA A 196 8.79 -17.72 -7.71
N TRP A 197 7.60 -17.47 -7.15
CA TRP A 197 6.76 -16.35 -7.59
C TRP A 197 7.36 -15.00 -7.21
N SER A 198 7.99 -14.89 -6.05
CA SER A 198 8.66 -13.65 -5.63
C SER A 198 9.81 -13.28 -6.56
N GLU A 199 10.53 -14.28 -7.10
CA GLU A 199 11.60 -14.07 -8.08
C GLU A 199 11.07 -13.50 -9.40
N ASP A 200 9.92 -13.97 -9.90
CA ASP A 200 9.31 -13.40 -11.10
C ASP A 200 8.71 -12.01 -10.81
N LEU A 201 8.02 -11.85 -9.68
CA LEU A 201 7.38 -10.57 -9.34
C LEU A 201 8.41 -9.44 -9.11
N GLN A 202 9.63 -9.73 -8.65
CA GLN A 202 10.68 -8.72 -8.60
C GLN A 202 11.06 -8.21 -9.99
N LEU A 203 11.10 -9.10 -11.02
CA LEU A 203 11.35 -8.71 -12.40
C LEU A 203 10.19 -7.86 -12.94
N TYR A 204 8.96 -8.26 -12.67
CA TYR A 204 7.78 -7.51 -13.10
C TYR A 204 7.70 -6.14 -12.40
N ARG A 205 8.06 -6.09 -11.12
CA ARG A 205 8.19 -4.84 -10.38
C ARG A 205 9.22 -3.90 -11.00
N GLN A 206 10.37 -4.43 -11.41
CA GLN A 206 11.40 -3.64 -12.10
C GLN A 206 10.90 -3.09 -13.44
N GLN A 207 10.10 -3.86 -14.18
CA GLN A 207 9.48 -3.39 -15.43
C GLN A 207 8.45 -2.27 -15.16
N LEU A 208 7.63 -2.39 -14.12
CA LEU A 208 6.71 -1.33 -13.70
C LEU A 208 7.47 -0.05 -13.29
N TYR A 209 8.55 -0.19 -12.54
CA TYR A 209 9.44 0.90 -12.16
C TYR A 209 9.98 1.64 -13.40
N GLN A 210 10.47 0.90 -14.39
CA GLN A 210 10.97 1.49 -15.65
C GLN A 210 9.85 2.18 -16.44
N LEU A 211 8.70 1.52 -16.59
CA LEU A 211 7.55 2.07 -17.31
C LEU A 211 7.07 3.39 -16.70
N THR A 212 7.09 3.51 -15.38
CA THR A 212 6.55 4.68 -14.66
C THR A 212 7.58 5.77 -14.38
N GLY A 213 8.71 5.79 -15.09
CA GLY A 213 9.71 6.85 -15.02
C GLY A 213 10.69 6.70 -13.86
N GLU A 214 10.99 5.47 -13.49
CA GLU A 214 12.00 5.12 -12.47
C GLU A 214 11.70 5.66 -11.07
N ARG A 215 10.40 5.81 -10.74
CA ARG A 215 9.96 6.22 -9.41
C ARG A 215 9.56 5.02 -8.58
N GLN A 216 10.11 4.93 -7.40
CA GLN A 216 9.81 3.85 -6.47
C GLN A 216 8.57 4.19 -5.65
N PRO A 217 7.55 3.33 -5.63
CA PRO A 217 6.48 3.47 -4.69
C PRO A 217 6.97 3.11 -3.28
N TYR A 218 6.51 3.85 -2.30
CA TYR A 218 6.79 3.63 -0.88
C TYR A 218 8.30 3.48 -0.61
N ASP A 219 8.71 2.64 0.32
CA ASP A 219 10.13 2.40 0.66
C ASP A 219 10.86 1.47 -0.33
N GLY A 220 10.43 1.45 -1.59
CA GLY A 220 11.03 0.62 -2.64
C GLY A 220 10.67 -0.85 -2.56
N LYS A 221 9.68 -1.22 -1.74
CA LYS A 221 9.18 -2.58 -1.58
C LYS A 221 7.72 -2.72 -2.01
N THR A 222 7.36 -3.92 -2.41
CA THR A 222 5.98 -4.38 -2.56
C THR A 222 5.76 -5.54 -1.59
N ILE A 223 4.81 -5.38 -0.69
CA ILE A 223 4.49 -6.36 0.34
C ILE A 223 3.09 -6.90 0.08
N PHE A 224 2.96 -8.21 -0.11
CA PHE A 224 1.69 -8.91 -0.20
C PHE A 224 1.37 -9.52 1.16
N ASP A 225 0.36 -9.01 1.84
CA ASP A 225 -0.07 -9.47 3.16
C ASP A 225 -1.31 -10.37 3.04
N PHE A 226 -1.18 -11.62 3.45
CA PHE A 226 -2.24 -12.64 3.48
C PHE A 226 -2.71 -12.95 4.90
N THR A 227 -2.37 -12.14 5.86
CA THR A 227 -2.67 -12.41 7.28
C THR A 227 -4.05 -11.93 7.71
N GLU A 228 -4.59 -10.95 7.00
CA GLU A 228 -5.91 -10.37 7.26
C GLU A 228 -6.99 -10.98 6.36
N GLN A 229 -8.21 -11.06 6.87
CA GLN A 229 -9.36 -11.44 6.05
C GLN A 229 -9.95 -10.21 5.39
N ILE A 230 -10.01 -10.26 4.06
CA ILE A 230 -10.66 -9.24 3.24
C ILE A 230 -11.71 -9.88 2.33
N ASP A 231 -12.76 -9.12 2.00
CA ASP A 231 -13.85 -9.60 1.14
C ASP A 231 -13.49 -9.57 -0.35
N TYR A 232 -12.46 -8.82 -0.72
CA TYR A 232 -11.96 -8.69 -2.09
C TYR A 232 -10.86 -9.70 -2.38
N TYR A 233 -10.52 -9.85 -3.66
CA TYR A 233 -9.38 -10.64 -4.07
C TYR A 233 -8.06 -10.06 -3.55
N GLY A 234 -7.84 -8.78 -3.80
CA GLY A 234 -6.75 -7.96 -3.33
C GLY A 234 -7.22 -6.54 -3.05
N LEU A 235 -6.41 -5.82 -2.34
CA LEU A 235 -6.61 -4.40 -2.03
C LEU A 235 -5.25 -3.73 -2.04
N ALA A 236 -5.01 -2.98 -3.10
CA ALA A 236 -3.75 -2.30 -3.33
C ALA A 236 -3.43 -1.27 -2.25
N GLY A 237 -2.14 -1.13 -1.93
CA GLY A 237 -1.61 -0.23 -0.92
C GLY A 237 -0.20 -0.62 -0.50
N ASN A 238 0.20 -0.18 0.67
CA ASN A 238 1.44 -0.62 1.31
C ASN A 238 1.17 -1.02 2.76
N PRO A 239 0.98 -2.32 3.03
CA PRO A 239 1.05 -3.46 2.11
C PRO A 239 -0.15 -3.59 1.17
N ILE A 240 -0.04 -4.47 0.18
CA ILE A 240 -1.16 -4.99 -0.61
C ILE A 240 -1.80 -6.11 0.22
N PHE A 241 -3.01 -5.91 0.70
CA PHE A 241 -3.74 -6.98 1.37
C PHE A 241 -4.36 -7.93 0.35
N MET A 242 -4.19 -9.22 0.58
CA MET A 242 -4.67 -10.28 -0.32
C MET A 242 -5.50 -11.29 0.45
N ASN A 243 -6.54 -11.82 -0.17
CA ASN A 243 -7.35 -12.85 0.44
C ASN A 243 -6.61 -14.20 0.46
N SER A 244 -6.34 -14.74 1.65
CA SER A 244 -5.56 -15.96 1.84
C SER A 244 -6.18 -17.20 1.18
N SER A 245 -7.52 -17.28 1.13
CA SER A 245 -8.20 -18.40 0.48
C SER A 245 -7.97 -18.44 -1.05
N ASN A 246 -7.76 -17.29 -1.66
CA ASN A 246 -7.41 -17.19 -3.07
C ASN A 246 -5.97 -17.64 -3.32
N LEU A 247 -5.04 -17.35 -2.42
CA LEU A 247 -3.65 -17.77 -2.57
C LEU A 247 -3.51 -19.30 -2.66
N THR A 248 -4.15 -20.05 -1.77
CA THR A 248 -4.13 -21.52 -1.82
C THR A 248 -4.64 -22.04 -3.16
N LYS A 249 -5.72 -21.46 -3.68
CA LYS A 249 -6.27 -21.80 -4.99
C LYS A 249 -5.28 -21.47 -6.11
N ASP A 250 -4.66 -20.32 -6.08
CA ASP A 250 -3.70 -19.88 -7.11
C ASP A 250 -2.44 -20.75 -7.10
N LEU A 251 -1.92 -21.12 -5.93
CA LEU A 251 -0.77 -22.03 -5.80
C LEU A 251 -1.04 -23.44 -6.29
N SER A 252 -2.31 -23.86 -6.34
CA SER A 252 -2.74 -25.12 -6.94
C SER A 252 -2.97 -25.03 -8.45
N THR A 253 -2.96 -23.84 -9.02
CA THR A 253 -3.18 -23.54 -10.44
C THR A 253 -1.84 -23.25 -11.14
N ASP A 254 -1.80 -23.34 -12.48
CA ASP A 254 -0.64 -22.89 -13.25
C ASP A 254 -0.42 -21.38 -13.01
N LYS A 255 0.80 -21.02 -12.59
CA LYS A 255 1.18 -19.64 -12.33
C LYS A 255 0.86 -18.70 -13.50
N SER A 256 1.11 -19.15 -14.75
CA SER A 256 0.89 -18.34 -15.95
C SER A 256 -0.56 -17.86 -16.10
N VAL A 257 -1.51 -18.54 -15.47
CA VAL A 257 -2.96 -18.27 -15.58
C VAL A 257 -3.45 -17.31 -14.48
N CYS A 258 -2.71 -17.20 -13.38
CA CYS A 258 -3.16 -16.43 -12.19
C CYS A 258 -2.22 -15.31 -11.77
N ILE A 259 -0.96 -15.29 -12.19
CA ILE A 259 0.05 -14.31 -11.76
C ILE A 259 -0.34 -12.86 -12.11
N TRP A 260 -1.13 -12.65 -13.18
CA TRP A 260 -1.62 -11.35 -13.60
C TRP A 260 -2.34 -10.59 -12.49
N LYS A 261 -3.01 -11.28 -11.57
CA LYS A 261 -3.74 -10.67 -10.44
C LYS A 261 -2.78 -9.95 -9.49
N TYR A 262 -1.62 -10.56 -9.22
CA TYR A 262 -0.57 -9.99 -8.38
C TYR A 262 0.11 -8.81 -9.07
N ILE A 263 0.29 -8.91 -10.38
CA ILE A 263 0.82 -7.81 -11.20
C ILE A 263 -0.16 -6.64 -11.20
N HIS A 264 -1.47 -6.91 -11.31
CA HIS A 264 -2.52 -5.89 -11.27
C HIS A 264 -2.49 -5.11 -9.95
N GLU A 265 -2.55 -5.80 -8.81
CA GLU A 265 -2.51 -5.14 -7.49
C GLU A 265 -1.18 -4.40 -7.27
N MET A 266 -0.07 -5.00 -7.67
CA MET A 266 1.23 -4.34 -7.63
C MET A 266 1.25 -3.10 -8.54
N SER A 267 0.60 -3.13 -9.70
CA SER A 267 0.52 -2.00 -10.63
C SER A 267 -0.16 -0.79 -10.03
N HIS A 268 -1.17 -0.97 -9.17
CA HIS A 268 -1.78 0.14 -8.44
C HIS A 268 -0.77 0.90 -7.58
N THR A 269 0.21 0.22 -7.00
CA THR A 269 1.20 0.89 -6.14
C THR A 269 2.10 1.86 -6.91
N PHE A 270 2.20 1.72 -8.22
CA PHE A 270 2.96 2.60 -9.11
C PHE A 270 2.15 3.79 -9.64
N ASP A 271 0.99 4.07 -9.08
CA ASP A 271 0.15 5.22 -9.46
C ASP A 271 0.45 6.48 -8.64
N GLY A 272 1.21 6.35 -7.55
CA GLY A 272 1.45 7.43 -6.60
C GLY A 272 2.78 8.13 -6.77
N ILE A 273 2.85 9.33 -6.19
CA ILE A 273 4.09 10.02 -5.84
C ILE A 273 4.69 9.30 -4.62
N GLU A 274 6.01 9.40 -4.43
CA GLU A 274 6.71 8.81 -3.28
C GLU A 274 5.89 8.87 -1.98
N GLY A 275 5.51 7.69 -1.47
CA GLY A 275 4.78 7.54 -0.21
C GLY A 275 3.29 7.91 -0.22
N SER A 276 2.70 8.22 -1.37
CA SER A 276 1.29 8.56 -1.47
C SER A 276 0.58 7.78 -2.57
N TYR A 277 -0.46 7.06 -2.20
CA TYR A 277 -1.41 6.45 -3.15
C TYR A 277 -2.31 7.52 -3.82
N ILE A 278 -2.36 8.71 -3.24
CA ILE A 278 -3.20 9.83 -3.67
C ILE A 278 -2.30 10.90 -4.25
N GLY A 279 -2.51 11.30 -5.50
CA GLY A 279 -1.87 12.50 -6.05
C GLY A 279 -1.06 12.31 -7.30
N ASN A 280 -1.28 11.24 -8.08
CA ASN A 280 -0.71 11.24 -9.40
C ASN A 280 -1.47 12.17 -10.35
N THR A 281 -0.76 12.67 -11.32
CA THR A 281 -1.21 13.73 -12.21
C THR A 281 -1.87 13.21 -13.48
N TRP A 282 -1.86 11.91 -13.68
CA TRP A 282 -2.30 11.25 -14.90
C TRP A 282 -3.34 10.14 -14.69
N ASN A 283 -3.46 9.60 -13.48
CA ASN A 283 -4.39 8.51 -13.21
C ASN A 283 -5.82 9.03 -13.04
N PHE A 284 -6.55 9.11 -14.13
CA PHE A 284 -7.97 9.46 -14.14
C PHE A 284 -8.90 8.26 -13.89
N ASP A 285 -8.38 7.04 -13.93
CA ASP A 285 -9.12 5.79 -13.71
C ASP A 285 -8.14 4.72 -13.20
N SER A 286 -8.16 4.44 -11.90
CA SER A 286 -7.19 3.57 -11.23
C SER A 286 -7.16 2.16 -11.80
N GLU A 287 -8.33 1.59 -12.12
CA GLU A 287 -8.45 0.26 -12.69
C GLU A 287 -7.88 0.19 -14.12
N LEU A 288 -8.14 1.23 -14.92
CA LEU A 288 -7.59 1.33 -16.25
C LEU A 288 -6.06 1.35 -16.22
N PHE A 289 -5.48 2.17 -15.36
CA PHE A 289 -4.02 2.30 -15.30
C PHE A 289 -3.33 1.10 -14.65
N ALA A 290 -3.96 0.45 -13.68
CA ALA A 290 -3.44 -0.81 -13.15
C ALA A 290 -3.41 -1.88 -14.26
N ASN A 291 -4.51 -2.02 -15.00
CA ASN A 291 -4.59 -2.94 -16.13
C ASN A 291 -3.63 -2.56 -17.27
N LEU A 292 -3.48 -1.28 -17.60
CA LEU A 292 -2.52 -0.82 -18.62
C LEU A 292 -1.09 -1.21 -18.27
N LYS A 293 -0.66 -0.99 -17.03
CA LYS A 293 0.67 -1.35 -16.56
C LYS A 293 0.85 -2.88 -16.48
N MET A 294 -0.17 -3.60 -16.02
CA MET A 294 -0.20 -5.07 -16.06
C MET A 294 -0.01 -5.59 -17.50
N LEU A 295 -0.68 -4.99 -18.50
CA LEU A 295 -0.54 -5.37 -19.91
C LEU A 295 0.89 -5.22 -20.42
N TYR A 296 1.59 -4.17 -20.03
CA TYR A 296 3.01 -3.99 -20.37
C TYR A 296 3.87 -5.16 -19.88
N VAL A 297 3.67 -5.54 -18.61
CA VAL A 297 4.39 -6.67 -18.04
C VAL A 297 4.02 -7.98 -18.73
N MET A 298 2.73 -8.19 -19.01
CA MET A 298 2.25 -9.40 -19.68
C MET A 298 2.82 -9.52 -21.10
N GLU A 299 2.87 -8.43 -21.84
CA GLU A 299 3.40 -8.40 -23.22
C GLU A 299 4.89 -8.73 -23.22
N ASN A 300 5.66 -8.09 -22.34
CA ASN A 300 7.10 -8.32 -22.25
C ASN A 300 7.50 -9.74 -21.84
N ASN A 301 6.61 -10.45 -21.12
CA ASN A 301 6.91 -11.78 -20.58
C ASN A 301 6.07 -12.90 -21.19
N GLY A 302 5.22 -12.61 -22.17
CA GLY A 302 4.36 -13.60 -22.82
C GLY A 302 3.41 -14.30 -21.85
N LEU A 303 2.88 -13.57 -20.85
CA LEU A 303 1.99 -14.13 -19.83
C LEU A 303 0.58 -14.36 -20.39
N SER A 304 -0.14 -15.29 -19.77
CA SER A 304 -1.55 -15.53 -20.06
C SER A 304 -2.46 -14.66 -19.20
N PHE A 305 -3.71 -14.51 -19.62
CA PHE A 305 -4.78 -13.96 -18.81
C PHE A 305 -5.87 -15.02 -18.67
N GLN A 306 -6.11 -15.48 -17.44
CA GLN A 306 -7.04 -16.58 -17.17
C GLN A 306 -6.72 -17.80 -18.06
N ASP A 307 -7.73 -18.50 -18.56
CA ASP A 307 -7.59 -19.66 -19.45
C ASP A 307 -7.46 -19.28 -20.93
N SER A 308 -7.02 -18.05 -21.24
CA SER A 308 -6.86 -17.60 -22.62
C SER A 308 -5.76 -18.40 -23.34
N SER A 309 -6.02 -18.78 -24.58
CA SER A 309 -5.02 -19.34 -25.48
C SER A 309 -4.04 -18.26 -26.01
N GLU A 310 -4.44 -17.01 -25.96
CA GLU A 310 -3.62 -15.86 -26.33
C GLU A 310 -2.57 -15.56 -25.24
N LYS A 311 -1.54 -14.82 -25.60
CA LYS A 311 -0.45 -14.42 -24.72
C LYS A 311 -0.25 -12.91 -24.73
N GLY A 312 0.41 -12.40 -23.69
CA GLY A 312 0.70 -11.00 -23.56
C GLY A 312 -0.57 -10.14 -23.45
N ALA A 313 -0.52 -8.94 -24.00
CA ALA A 313 -1.65 -8.02 -23.98
C ALA A 313 -2.89 -8.58 -24.71
N ASP A 314 -2.72 -9.38 -25.76
CA ASP A 314 -3.84 -9.92 -26.54
C ASP A 314 -4.73 -10.86 -25.72
N ALA A 315 -4.16 -11.56 -24.75
CA ALA A 315 -4.93 -12.39 -23.82
C ALA A 315 -5.97 -11.58 -23.04
N TYR A 316 -5.58 -10.43 -22.52
CA TYR A 316 -6.48 -9.53 -21.80
C TYR A 316 -7.39 -8.74 -22.74
N LEU A 317 -6.87 -8.26 -23.88
CA LEU A 317 -7.66 -7.51 -24.85
C LEU A 317 -8.82 -8.32 -25.41
N LYS A 318 -8.64 -9.61 -25.63
CA LYS A 318 -9.71 -10.53 -26.03
C LYS A 318 -10.82 -10.63 -24.96
N TYR A 319 -10.45 -10.65 -23.69
CA TYR A 319 -11.41 -10.60 -22.58
C TYR A 319 -12.13 -9.26 -22.53
N SER A 320 -11.40 -8.15 -22.60
CA SER A 320 -11.94 -6.79 -22.44
C SER A 320 -12.76 -6.33 -23.62
N ALA A 321 -12.53 -6.86 -24.83
CA ALA A 321 -13.33 -6.57 -26.03
C ALA A 321 -14.83 -6.86 -25.85
N GLY A 322 -15.19 -7.86 -25.02
CA GLY A 322 -16.58 -8.19 -24.69
C GLY A 322 -17.25 -7.23 -23.69
N ASN A 323 -16.46 -6.39 -23.02
CA ASN A 323 -16.92 -5.53 -21.91
C ASN A 323 -17.02 -4.04 -22.28
N THR A 324 -17.09 -3.70 -23.56
CA THR A 324 -16.85 -2.35 -24.06
C THR A 324 -17.86 -1.31 -23.59
N LEU A 325 -19.17 -1.58 -23.64
CA LEU A 325 -20.19 -0.58 -23.31
C LEU A 325 -21.28 -1.18 -22.41
N LYS A 326 -21.47 -0.59 -21.24
CA LYS A 326 -22.66 -0.84 -20.41
C LYS A 326 -23.40 0.49 -20.19
N ASN A 327 -24.66 0.55 -20.58
CA ASN A 327 -25.52 1.74 -20.41
C ASN A 327 -24.97 3.04 -21.05
N GLY A 328 -24.25 2.94 -22.16
CA GLY A 328 -23.64 4.10 -22.82
C GLY A 328 -22.41 4.69 -22.14
N ILE A 329 -21.81 3.94 -21.22
CA ILE A 329 -20.57 4.31 -20.51
C ILE A 329 -19.57 3.17 -20.69
N TYR A 330 -18.32 3.51 -20.99
CA TYR A 330 -17.25 2.51 -20.99
C TYR A 330 -16.93 2.04 -19.57
N SER A 331 -16.76 0.73 -19.40
CA SER A 331 -15.99 0.21 -18.28
C SER A 331 -14.51 0.61 -18.43
N SER A 332 -13.74 0.54 -17.35
CA SER A 332 -12.29 0.79 -17.41
C SER A 332 -11.62 -0.15 -18.41
N ASP A 333 -11.98 -1.45 -18.40
CA ASP A 333 -11.50 -2.45 -19.36
C ASP A 333 -11.87 -2.12 -20.81
N GLY A 334 -13.12 -1.70 -21.02
CA GLY A 334 -13.60 -1.36 -22.38
C GLY A 334 -12.92 -0.12 -22.94
N PHE A 335 -12.66 0.88 -22.12
CA PHE A 335 -11.91 2.05 -22.56
C PHE A 335 -10.42 1.73 -22.77
N LEU A 336 -9.83 0.90 -21.91
CA LEU A 336 -8.47 0.42 -22.12
C LEU A 336 -8.31 -0.36 -23.42
N TYR A 337 -9.27 -1.24 -23.75
CA TYR A 337 -9.29 -1.94 -25.03
C TYR A 337 -9.24 -0.97 -26.21
N LEU A 338 -10.13 0.03 -26.21
CA LEU A 338 -10.20 1.04 -27.25
C LEU A 338 -8.90 1.82 -27.36
N LEU A 339 -8.35 2.26 -26.24
CA LEU A 339 -7.09 3.01 -26.16
C LEU A 339 -5.93 2.21 -26.76
N ILE A 340 -5.75 0.95 -26.39
CA ILE A 340 -4.67 0.10 -26.92
C ILE A 340 -4.85 -0.15 -28.42
N CYS A 341 -6.08 -0.40 -28.89
CA CYS A 341 -6.32 -0.55 -30.32
C CYS A 341 -5.86 0.70 -31.10
N ARG A 342 -6.23 1.91 -30.62
CA ARG A 342 -5.84 3.17 -31.25
C ARG A 342 -4.34 3.44 -31.19
N LEU A 343 -3.71 3.13 -30.07
CA LEU A 343 -2.25 3.25 -29.93
C LEU A 343 -1.51 2.36 -30.93
N ARG A 344 -1.94 1.11 -31.07
CA ARG A 344 -1.33 0.16 -32.03
C ARG A 344 -1.51 0.58 -33.50
N GLU A 345 -2.62 1.24 -33.84
CA GLU A 345 -2.87 1.79 -35.18
C GLU A 345 -1.90 2.93 -35.52
N VAL A 346 -1.54 3.74 -34.52
CA VAL A 346 -0.69 4.93 -34.69
C VAL A 346 0.79 4.60 -34.59
N GLN A 347 1.19 3.79 -33.64
CA GLN A 347 2.60 3.51 -33.37
C GLN A 347 2.78 2.11 -32.78
N PRO A 348 3.49 1.21 -33.49
CA PRO A 348 3.78 -0.14 -32.97
C PRO A 348 4.49 -0.14 -31.60
N ASP A 349 5.44 0.81 -31.39
CA ASP A 349 6.23 0.95 -30.17
C ASP A 349 5.59 1.93 -29.16
N TYR A 350 4.27 1.95 -29.06
CA TYR A 350 3.51 2.89 -28.20
C TYR A 350 3.92 2.84 -26.72
N TRP A 351 4.49 1.76 -26.25
CA TRP A 351 5.00 1.65 -24.87
C TRP A 351 6.08 2.68 -24.56
N ASN A 352 6.95 3.02 -25.51
CA ASN A 352 7.94 4.08 -25.34
C ASN A 352 7.28 5.44 -25.11
N SER A 353 6.22 5.74 -25.85
CA SER A 353 5.46 6.97 -25.68
C SER A 353 4.72 7.00 -24.34
N LEU A 354 4.14 5.89 -23.90
CA LEU A 354 3.52 5.80 -22.57
C LEU A 354 4.54 5.97 -21.44
N GLN A 355 5.73 5.38 -21.56
CA GLN A 355 6.82 5.57 -20.60
C GLN A 355 7.23 7.05 -20.53
N ALA A 356 7.37 7.74 -21.67
CA ALA A 356 7.65 9.16 -21.71
C ALA A 356 6.54 9.99 -21.04
N VAL A 357 5.26 9.66 -21.31
CA VAL A 357 4.11 10.31 -20.65
C VAL A 357 4.17 10.12 -19.14
N PHE A 358 4.39 8.91 -18.64
CA PHE A 358 4.47 8.67 -17.21
C PHE A 358 5.64 9.40 -16.55
N SER A 359 6.81 9.46 -17.22
CA SER A 359 7.97 10.20 -16.74
C SER A 359 7.72 11.70 -16.69
N ASN A 360 7.14 12.28 -17.74
CA ASN A 360 6.91 13.71 -17.87
C ASN A 360 5.71 14.21 -17.04
N ALA A 361 4.69 13.36 -16.82
CA ALA A 361 3.50 13.73 -16.08
C ALA A 361 3.81 14.09 -14.61
N HIS A 362 4.85 13.53 -14.03
CA HIS A 362 5.26 13.85 -12.68
C HIS A 362 5.80 15.27 -12.50
N ASP A 363 6.38 15.84 -13.55
CA ASP A 363 7.03 17.16 -13.48
C ASP A 363 6.05 18.32 -13.75
N SER A 364 4.87 18.01 -14.31
CA SER A 364 3.92 19.01 -14.80
C SER A 364 2.85 19.47 -13.81
N PHE A 365 2.71 18.81 -12.65
CA PHE A 365 1.67 19.12 -11.67
C PHE A 365 2.27 19.50 -10.31
N ASN A 366 1.75 20.58 -9.70
CA ASN A 366 2.03 20.92 -8.31
C ASN A 366 1.30 19.95 -7.38
N GLU A 367 2.02 19.33 -6.48
CA GLU A 367 1.61 18.25 -5.57
C GLU A 367 0.52 18.62 -4.55
N THR A 368 0.04 19.85 -4.54
CA THR A 368 -0.80 20.39 -3.46
C THR A 368 -2.30 20.41 -3.75
N GLU A 369 -2.75 20.10 -4.96
CA GLU A 369 -4.17 20.17 -5.29
C GLU A 369 -4.74 18.81 -5.72
N SER A 370 -5.87 18.44 -5.13
CA SER A 370 -6.66 17.29 -5.54
C SER A 370 -7.23 17.52 -6.93
N SER A 371 -6.54 17.06 -7.98
CA SER A 371 -7.04 17.14 -9.34
C SER A 371 -8.25 16.22 -9.55
N THR A 372 -9.22 16.67 -10.32
CA THR A 372 -10.38 15.88 -10.74
C THR A 372 -9.96 14.79 -11.73
N ALA A 373 -10.81 13.78 -11.94
CA ALA A 373 -10.60 12.78 -12.98
C ALA A 373 -10.51 13.42 -14.39
N SER A 374 -11.32 14.46 -14.66
CA SER A 374 -11.28 15.21 -15.92
C SER A 374 -9.93 15.91 -16.13
N GLU A 375 -9.39 16.56 -15.11
CA GLU A 375 -8.09 17.25 -15.19
C GLU A 375 -6.95 16.27 -15.43
N ARG A 376 -6.95 15.12 -14.75
CA ARG A 376 -5.98 14.06 -14.98
C ARG A 376 -6.10 13.45 -16.38
N PHE A 377 -7.33 13.29 -16.88
CA PHE A 377 -7.60 12.86 -18.25
C PHE A 377 -7.00 13.84 -19.27
N ILE A 378 -7.27 15.14 -19.10
CA ILE A 378 -6.72 16.20 -19.95
C ILE A 378 -5.20 16.17 -19.94
N ASN A 379 -4.60 16.08 -18.76
CA ASN A 379 -3.15 16.02 -18.62
C ASN A 379 -2.56 14.82 -19.35
N PHE A 380 -3.07 13.62 -19.10
CA PHE A 380 -2.59 12.40 -19.73
C PHE A 380 -2.67 12.46 -21.26
N PHE A 381 -3.83 12.80 -21.83
CA PHE A 381 -4.01 12.83 -23.28
C PHE A 381 -3.30 14.00 -23.96
N SER A 382 -3.08 15.12 -23.27
CA SER A 382 -2.27 16.21 -23.78
C SER A 382 -0.79 15.80 -23.91
N LEU A 383 -0.25 15.14 -22.90
CA LEU A 383 1.12 14.60 -22.94
C LEU A 383 1.24 13.49 -23.99
N LEU A 384 0.26 12.59 -24.05
CA LEU A 384 0.25 11.51 -25.03
C LEU A 384 0.17 12.03 -26.47
N HIS A 385 -0.63 13.06 -26.73
CA HIS A 385 -0.65 13.75 -28.04
C HIS A 385 0.72 14.35 -28.36
N GLN A 386 1.37 14.99 -27.40
CA GLN A 386 2.69 15.58 -27.58
C GLN A 386 3.73 14.51 -27.93
N GLU A 387 3.73 13.38 -27.27
CA GLU A 387 4.67 12.27 -27.48
C GLU A 387 4.40 11.52 -28.80
N LEU A 388 3.16 11.33 -29.18
CA LEU A 388 2.78 10.64 -30.42
C LEU A 388 2.84 11.55 -31.65
N GLY A 389 2.74 12.87 -31.48
CA GLY A 389 2.58 13.84 -32.56
C GLY A 389 1.21 13.79 -33.24
N VAL A 390 0.28 12.99 -32.73
CA VAL A 390 -1.11 12.86 -33.26
C VAL A 390 -2.09 12.76 -32.11
N ASN A 391 -3.30 13.31 -32.31
CA ASN A 391 -4.40 13.20 -31.36
C ASN A 391 -5.17 11.90 -31.61
N ILE A 392 -4.91 10.86 -30.79
CA ILE A 392 -5.60 9.57 -30.92
C ILE A 392 -7.10 9.65 -30.62
N LEU A 393 -7.53 10.64 -29.82
CA LEU A 393 -8.94 10.83 -29.47
C LEU A 393 -9.77 11.33 -30.68
N SER A 394 -9.16 12.01 -31.64
CA SER A 394 -9.84 12.47 -32.86
C SER A 394 -10.35 11.31 -33.73
N ALA A 395 -9.72 10.13 -33.64
CA ALA A 395 -10.13 8.92 -34.36
C ALA A 395 -11.33 8.18 -33.74
N PHE A 396 -11.84 8.64 -32.59
CA PHE A 396 -12.99 8.04 -31.94
C PHE A 396 -14.29 8.39 -32.69
N SER A 397 -15.19 7.42 -32.87
CA SER A 397 -16.53 7.67 -33.39
C SER A 397 -17.35 8.53 -32.42
N ASP A 398 -18.41 9.15 -32.90
CA ASP A 398 -19.29 10.00 -32.07
C ASP A 398 -19.90 9.24 -30.88
N ALA A 399 -20.18 7.95 -31.04
CA ALA A 399 -20.68 7.10 -29.97
C ALA A 399 -19.61 6.84 -28.89
N GLU A 400 -18.36 6.60 -29.30
CA GLU A 400 -17.23 6.42 -28.40
C GLU A 400 -16.90 7.71 -27.66
N LYS A 401 -16.83 8.85 -28.37
CA LYS A 401 -16.64 10.18 -27.78
C LYS A 401 -17.68 10.45 -26.70
N LYS A 402 -18.94 10.26 -27.02
CA LYS A 402 -20.03 10.45 -26.07
C LYS A 402 -19.92 9.57 -24.84
N ALA A 403 -19.55 8.31 -25.01
CA ALA A 403 -19.42 7.36 -23.89
C ALA A 403 -18.24 7.71 -22.97
N VAL A 404 -17.12 8.18 -23.50
CA VAL A 404 -15.96 8.65 -22.73
C VAL A 404 -16.28 9.95 -21.99
N ILE A 405 -16.93 10.91 -22.66
CA ILE A 405 -17.38 12.16 -22.04
C ILE A 405 -18.37 11.89 -20.89
N ASN A 406 -19.32 10.97 -21.09
CA ASN A 406 -20.26 10.59 -20.03
C ASN A 406 -19.56 10.00 -18.79
N LYS A 407 -18.40 9.37 -18.96
CA LYS A 407 -17.64 8.77 -17.85
C LYS A 407 -16.75 9.80 -17.14
N TYR A 408 -16.04 10.64 -17.88
CA TYR A 408 -14.97 11.48 -17.32
C TYR A 408 -15.31 12.97 -17.25
N GLY A 409 -16.45 13.41 -17.78
CA GLY A 409 -16.95 14.78 -17.67
C GLY A 409 -16.95 15.54 -19.00
N ASN A 410 -17.74 16.64 -19.04
CA ASN A 410 -17.87 17.46 -20.23
C ASN A 410 -16.64 18.33 -20.53
N GLU A 411 -15.79 18.53 -19.55
CA GLU A 411 -14.58 19.36 -19.62
C GLU A 411 -13.56 18.82 -20.64
N ILE A 412 -13.63 17.50 -20.95
CA ILE A 412 -12.70 16.84 -21.90
C ILE A 412 -13.17 16.95 -23.37
N THR A 413 -14.33 17.52 -23.66
CA THR A 413 -14.97 17.48 -24.99
C THR A 413 -14.05 18.02 -26.09
N TYR A 414 -13.33 19.12 -25.83
CA TYR A 414 -12.46 19.76 -26.81
C TYR A 414 -11.23 18.91 -27.23
N LEU A 415 -10.90 17.89 -26.47
CA LEU A 415 -9.78 17.00 -26.81
C LEU A 415 -10.10 16.08 -27.99
N PHE A 416 -11.37 15.95 -28.36
CA PHE A 416 -11.81 15.10 -29.46
C PHE A 416 -11.90 15.83 -30.81
N ASP A 417 -11.68 17.14 -30.82
CA ASP A 417 -11.62 17.97 -32.02
C ASP A 417 -10.20 17.97 -32.59
#